data_536764c5d1bf1acbec399247fcdfa09f
#
_entry.id   536764c5d1bf1acbec399247fcdfa09f
#
_cell.length_a   1.000
_cell.length_b   1.000
_cell.length_c   1.000
_cell.angle_alpha   90.00
_cell.angle_beta   90.00
_cell.angle_gamma   90.00
#
_symmetry.space_group_name_H-M   'P 1'
#
loop_
_entity.id
_entity.type
_entity.pdbx_description
1 polymer ?
#
loop_
_entity_poly.entity_id
_entity_poly.type
_entity_poly.pdbx_seq_one_letter_code
_entity_poly.pdbx_strand_id
1 'polypeptide(L)'
;IVDVGPEVSERGRKVISSFVRENQEFDDLEHFIENVRKYDPYRSREHIERTVKYNMIQRVDGKFVSKCDSNPRRAGAQGQMAEKDNVTLEEARSFDFPVLILRGETSNILEPDAATRFRDALPQGQLIEVPNCGHNVHSQNTLGFLDAVVPFLEGLN
;
A
#
# COMPACT_ATOMS: atom_id res chain seq x y z
N ILE A 1 1.73 -11.08 2.45
CA ILE A 1 2.38 -9.77 2.19
C ILE A 1 1.68 -9.15 1.00
N VAL A 2 1.35 -7.86 1.05
CA VAL A 2 0.62 -7.18 -0.04
C VAL A 2 1.44 -6.00 -0.54
N ASP A 3 1.98 -6.16 -1.73
CA ASP A 3 2.67 -5.17 -2.56
C ASP A 3 3.75 -4.34 -1.85
N VAL A 4 4.51 -5.01 -1.00
CA VAL A 4 5.69 -4.48 -0.30
C VAL A 4 6.72 -5.58 -0.11
N GLY A 5 7.98 -5.21 0.06
CA GLY A 5 9.07 -6.16 0.26
C GLY A 5 10.35 -5.49 0.74
N PRO A 6 11.44 -6.26 0.85
CA PRO A 6 12.75 -5.74 1.23
C PRO A 6 13.25 -4.62 0.31
N GLU A 7 12.91 -4.71 -0.97
CA GLU A 7 13.34 -3.78 -2.00
C GLU A 7 12.13 -2.99 -2.52
N VAL A 8 11.94 -1.79 -1.99
CA VAL A 8 10.84 -0.89 -2.40
C VAL A 8 11.36 0.19 -3.35
N SER A 9 10.66 0.42 -4.45
CA SER A 9 11.01 1.43 -5.44
C SER A 9 11.08 2.83 -4.84
N GLU A 10 12.23 3.49 -5.02
CA GLU A 10 12.40 4.89 -4.60
C GLU A 10 11.42 5.82 -5.33
N ARG A 11 11.17 5.55 -6.62
CA ARG A 11 10.19 6.30 -7.42
C ARG A 11 8.80 6.17 -6.83
N GLY A 12 8.38 4.95 -6.48
CA GLY A 12 7.07 4.70 -5.88
C GLY A 12 6.93 5.37 -4.52
N ARG A 13 7.95 5.28 -3.65
CA ARG A 13 7.97 5.99 -2.36
C ARG A 13 7.83 7.51 -2.52
N LYS A 14 8.48 8.10 -3.51
CA LYS A 14 8.35 9.53 -3.81
C LYS A 14 6.94 9.92 -4.21
N VAL A 15 6.28 9.11 -5.05
CA VAL A 15 4.90 9.35 -5.47
C VAL A 15 3.95 9.33 -4.27
N ILE A 16 4.03 8.31 -3.40
CA ILE A 16 3.19 8.23 -2.19
C ILE A 16 3.46 9.42 -1.26
N SER A 17 4.73 9.72 -0.98
CA SER A 17 5.07 10.79 -0.04
C SER A 17 4.67 12.17 -0.55
N SER A 18 4.75 12.42 -1.84
CA SER A 18 4.24 13.66 -2.46
C SER A 18 2.72 13.74 -2.32
N PHE A 19 2.00 12.67 -2.67
CA PHE A 19 0.56 12.63 -2.50
C PHE A 19 0.12 12.92 -1.06
N VAL A 20 0.73 12.25 -0.08
CA VAL A 20 0.42 12.46 1.35
C VAL A 20 0.72 13.89 1.77
N ARG A 21 1.86 14.46 1.37
CA ARG A 21 2.25 15.82 1.73
C ARG A 21 1.32 16.88 1.12
N GLU A 22 0.88 16.69 -0.11
CA GLU A 22 0.05 17.64 -0.84
C GLU A 22 -1.44 17.56 -0.45
N ASN A 23 -1.85 16.48 0.23
CA ASN A 23 -3.23 16.19 0.55
C ASN A 23 -3.51 16.13 2.07
N GLN A 24 -2.95 17.08 2.82
CA GLN A 24 -3.10 17.12 4.28
C GLN A 24 -4.29 17.97 4.77
N GLU A 25 -4.65 19.01 4.03
CA GLU A 25 -5.72 19.95 4.39
C GLU A 25 -6.52 20.35 3.14
N PHE A 26 -7.85 20.47 3.28
CA PHE A 26 -8.77 20.81 2.20
C PHE A 26 -9.88 21.71 2.70
N ASP A 27 -10.37 22.61 1.86
CA ASP A 27 -11.55 23.44 2.13
C ASP A 27 -12.85 22.64 1.99
N ASP A 28 -12.86 21.63 1.11
CA ASP A 28 -13.99 20.73 0.92
C ASP A 28 -13.53 19.27 0.58
N LEU A 29 -14.42 18.32 0.81
CA LEU A 29 -14.15 16.91 0.56
C LEU A 29 -14.14 16.56 -0.93
N GLU A 30 -14.82 17.30 -1.78
CA GLU A 30 -14.85 17.08 -3.21
C GLU A 30 -13.46 17.24 -3.82
N HIS A 31 -12.75 18.27 -3.44
CA HIS A 31 -11.36 18.50 -3.87
C HIS A 31 -10.46 17.30 -3.48
N PHE A 32 -10.61 16.79 -2.26
CA PHE A 32 -9.86 15.59 -1.86
C PHE A 32 -10.24 14.35 -2.68
N ILE A 33 -11.53 14.12 -2.92
CA ILE A 33 -12.03 13.00 -3.72
C ILE A 33 -11.43 13.05 -5.13
N GLU A 34 -11.42 14.21 -5.77
CA GLU A 34 -10.85 14.38 -7.10
C GLU A 34 -9.31 14.15 -7.12
N ASN A 35 -8.60 14.58 -6.07
CA ASN A 35 -7.16 14.30 -5.97
C ASN A 35 -6.88 12.80 -5.78
N VAL A 36 -7.69 12.12 -4.95
CA VAL A 36 -7.58 10.65 -4.81
C VAL A 36 -7.87 9.94 -6.12
N ARG A 37 -8.88 10.37 -6.88
CA ARG A 37 -9.21 9.78 -8.19
C ARG A 37 -8.08 9.93 -9.22
N LYS A 38 -7.39 11.07 -9.20
CA LYS A 38 -6.21 11.28 -10.06
C LYS A 38 -5.03 10.41 -9.65
N TYR A 39 -4.83 10.24 -8.35
CA TYR A 39 -3.75 9.44 -7.80
C TYR A 39 -4.01 7.93 -7.95
N ASP A 40 -5.27 7.50 -7.75
CA ASP A 40 -5.69 6.11 -7.74
C ASP A 40 -6.90 5.91 -8.67
N PRO A 41 -6.67 5.77 -9.98
CA PRO A 41 -7.74 5.66 -10.96
C PRO A 41 -8.51 4.33 -10.92
N TYR A 42 -8.02 3.33 -10.20
CA TYR A 42 -8.66 2.01 -10.09
C TYR A 42 -9.83 2.00 -9.10
N ARG A 43 -9.83 2.90 -8.11
CA ARG A 43 -10.93 2.98 -7.15
C ARG A 43 -12.12 3.75 -7.71
N SER A 44 -13.32 3.19 -7.54
CA SER A 44 -14.54 3.90 -7.91
C SER A 44 -14.74 5.14 -7.02
N ARG A 45 -15.40 6.16 -7.57
CA ARG A 45 -15.79 7.36 -6.83
C ARG A 45 -16.56 7.00 -5.55
N GLU A 46 -17.54 6.10 -5.65
CA GLU A 46 -18.35 5.63 -4.53
C GLU A 46 -17.47 5.03 -3.40
N HIS A 47 -16.46 4.22 -3.77
CA HIS A 47 -15.52 3.66 -2.81
C HIS A 47 -14.73 4.78 -2.10
N ILE A 48 -14.25 5.76 -2.85
CA ILE A 48 -13.51 6.91 -2.27
C ILE A 48 -14.40 7.69 -1.31
N GLU A 49 -15.61 8.07 -1.72
CA GLU A 49 -16.57 8.81 -0.90
C GLU A 49 -16.90 8.09 0.41
N ARG A 50 -17.07 6.77 0.34
CA ARG A 50 -17.33 5.95 1.53
C ARG A 50 -16.14 5.97 2.51
N THR A 51 -14.91 5.96 2.02
CA THR A 51 -13.71 5.90 2.86
C THR A 51 -13.28 7.26 3.39
N VAL A 52 -13.50 8.33 2.63
CA VAL A 52 -13.11 9.71 2.98
C VAL A 52 -13.65 10.13 4.35
N LYS A 53 -14.92 9.91 4.62
CA LYS A 53 -15.57 10.25 5.90
C LYS A 53 -14.92 9.56 7.12
N TYR A 54 -14.24 8.43 6.92
CA TYR A 54 -13.52 7.74 7.99
C TYR A 54 -12.07 8.20 8.12
N ASN A 55 -11.49 8.74 7.05
CA ASN A 55 -10.09 9.13 6.98
C ASN A 55 -9.86 10.63 7.22
N MET A 56 -10.92 11.44 7.19
CA MET A 56 -10.86 12.89 7.38
C MET A 56 -11.60 13.34 8.63
N ILE A 57 -11.18 14.47 9.19
CA ILE A 57 -11.83 15.17 10.30
C ILE A 57 -12.09 16.61 9.87
N GLN A 58 -13.29 17.14 10.14
CA GLN A 58 -13.54 18.56 9.99
C GLN A 58 -13.09 19.29 11.24
N ARG A 59 -12.25 20.31 11.06
CA ARG A 59 -11.82 21.22 12.13
C ARG A 59 -12.87 22.31 12.38
N VAL A 60 -12.69 23.03 13.49
CA VAL A 60 -13.57 24.13 13.88
C VAL A 60 -13.57 25.32 12.91
N ASP A 61 -12.50 25.48 12.12
CA ASP A 61 -12.39 26.46 11.06
C ASP A 61 -13.08 26.04 9.74
N GLY A 62 -13.74 24.88 9.73
CA GLY A 62 -14.46 24.31 8.59
C GLY A 62 -13.61 23.45 7.65
N LYS A 63 -12.30 23.50 7.77
CA LYS A 63 -11.39 22.74 6.91
C LYS A 63 -11.35 21.25 7.28
N PHE A 64 -11.10 20.42 6.28
CA PHE A 64 -10.90 18.97 6.43
C PHE A 64 -9.42 18.63 6.49
N VAL A 65 -9.03 17.79 7.45
CA VAL A 65 -7.66 17.30 7.61
C VAL A 65 -7.64 15.80 7.72
N SER A 66 -6.55 15.19 7.27
CA SER A 66 -6.34 13.75 7.43
C SER A 66 -6.26 13.35 8.90
N LYS A 67 -6.87 12.22 9.26
CA LYS A 67 -6.69 11.57 10.57
C LYS A 67 -5.28 10.98 10.73
N CYS A 68 -4.53 10.87 9.65
CA CYS A 68 -3.16 10.40 9.70
C CYS A 68 -2.30 11.39 10.52
N ASP A 69 -1.47 10.87 11.42
CA ASP A 69 -0.56 11.72 12.22
C ASP A 69 0.49 12.37 11.31
N SER A 70 0.31 13.65 11.06
CA SER A 70 1.20 14.47 10.24
C SER A 70 2.35 15.11 11.03
N ASN A 71 2.59 14.70 12.28
CA ASN A 71 3.66 15.27 13.11
C ASN A 71 5.04 15.01 12.46
N PRO A 72 5.76 16.07 12.01
CA PRO A 72 7.04 15.91 11.30
C PRO A 72 8.11 15.21 12.15
N ARG A 73 8.02 15.33 13.50
CA ARG A 73 8.95 14.65 14.42
C ARG A 73 8.74 13.14 14.44
N ARG A 74 7.50 12.69 14.28
CA ARG A 74 7.17 11.25 14.14
C ARG A 74 7.41 10.74 12.74
N ALA A 75 7.13 11.53 11.72
CA ALA A 75 7.42 11.18 10.33
C ALA A 75 8.92 10.96 10.10
N GLY A 76 9.78 11.80 10.69
CA GLY A 76 11.23 11.60 10.65
C GLY A 76 11.70 10.35 11.42
N ALA A 77 11.08 10.07 12.58
CA ALA A 77 11.36 8.85 13.35
C ALA A 77 10.87 7.59 12.64
N GLN A 78 9.69 7.64 12.02
CA GLN A 78 9.16 6.53 11.21
C GLN A 78 9.99 6.30 9.95
N GLY A 79 10.51 7.34 9.30
CA GLY A 79 11.41 7.20 8.16
C GLY A 79 12.74 6.52 8.51
N GLN A 80 13.29 6.80 9.68
CA GLN A 80 14.51 6.15 10.19
C GLN A 80 14.23 4.73 10.74
N MET A 81 13.08 4.51 11.36
CA MET A 81 12.65 3.17 11.80
C MET A 81 12.33 2.26 10.60
N ALA A 82 11.71 2.80 9.55
CA ALA A 82 11.33 2.02 8.37
C ALA A 82 12.53 1.41 7.60
N GLU A 83 13.71 2.05 7.65
CA GLU A 83 14.92 1.44 7.06
C GLU A 83 15.52 0.34 7.94
N LYS A 84 15.29 0.39 9.25
CA LYS A 84 15.87 -0.54 10.23
C LYS A 84 14.97 -1.76 10.49
N ASP A 85 13.68 -1.64 10.21
CA ASP A 85 12.66 -2.66 10.48
C ASP A 85 12.22 -3.44 9.23
N ASN A 86 12.78 -3.16 8.05
CA ASN A 86 12.51 -3.93 6.85
C ASN A 86 13.26 -5.25 6.88
N VAL A 87 12.53 -6.35 6.71
CA VAL A 87 13.12 -7.67 6.47
C VAL A 87 14.03 -7.60 5.25
N THR A 88 15.25 -8.08 5.39
CA THR A 88 16.19 -8.20 4.29
C THR A 88 15.95 -9.51 3.50
N LEU A 89 16.46 -9.61 2.28
CA LEU A 89 16.44 -10.87 1.52
C LEU A 89 17.20 -12.00 2.25
N GLU A 90 18.22 -11.65 3.01
CA GLU A 90 18.99 -12.61 3.81
C GLU A 90 18.14 -13.18 4.96
N GLU A 91 17.47 -12.33 5.72
CA GLU A 91 16.56 -12.74 6.79
C GLU A 91 15.37 -13.54 6.25
N ALA A 92 14.84 -13.20 5.08
CA ALA A 92 13.74 -13.93 4.44
C ALA A 92 14.08 -15.41 4.18
N ARG A 93 15.35 -15.75 3.95
CA ARG A 93 15.80 -17.13 3.75
C ARG A 93 15.65 -18.03 4.99
N SER A 94 15.54 -17.42 6.16
CA SER A 94 15.35 -18.14 7.43
C SER A 94 13.88 -18.41 7.78
N PHE A 95 12.92 -17.95 6.96
CA PHE A 95 11.50 -18.18 7.24
C PHE A 95 11.12 -19.62 6.93
N ASP A 96 10.61 -20.31 7.93
CA ASP A 96 10.22 -21.74 7.85
C ASP A 96 8.72 -21.96 7.65
N PHE A 97 7.98 -20.88 7.34
CA PHE A 97 6.53 -20.87 7.14
C PHE A 97 6.16 -20.39 5.72
N PRO A 98 4.98 -20.80 5.22
CA PRO A 98 4.48 -20.36 3.92
C PRO A 98 4.24 -18.85 3.87
N VAL A 99 4.68 -18.22 2.80
CA VAL A 99 4.51 -16.78 2.55
C VAL A 99 3.89 -16.55 1.18
N LEU A 100 2.74 -15.90 1.13
CA LEU A 100 2.15 -15.39 -0.11
C LEU A 100 2.51 -13.92 -0.28
N ILE A 101 3.11 -13.59 -1.41
CA ILE A 101 3.34 -12.21 -1.87
C ILE A 101 2.30 -11.90 -2.93
N LEU A 102 1.50 -10.87 -2.72
CA LEU A 102 0.60 -10.31 -3.73
C LEU A 102 1.20 -9.03 -4.28
N ARG A 103 1.31 -8.94 -5.59
CA ARG A 103 1.76 -7.75 -6.30
C ARG A 103 0.62 -7.23 -7.18
N GLY A 104 0.38 -5.92 -7.19
CA GLY A 104 -0.51 -5.33 -8.18
C GLY A 104 0.19 -5.23 -9.54
N GLU A 105 -0.49 -5.63 -10.61
CA GLU A 105 0.05 -5.67 -11.99
C GLU A 105 0.76 -4.37 -12.38
N THR A 106 0.16 -3.23 -12.04
CA THR A 106 0.70 -1.90 -12.39
C THR A 106 1.39 -1.20 -11.21
N SER A 107 1.74 -1.94 -10.16
CA SER A 107 2.41 -1.35 -9.00
C SER A 107 3.77 -0.78 -9.36
N ASN A 108 4.03 0.41 -8.84
CA ASN A 108 5.33 1.08 -8.90
C ASN A 108 6.05 1.07 -7.53
N ILE A 109 5.54 0.31 -6.55
CA ILE A 109 6.13 0.17 -5.21
C ILE A 109 6.98 -1.10 -5.16
N LEU A 110 6.37 -2.25 -5.38
CA LEU A 110 7.07 -3.53 -5.51
C LEU A 110 7.27 -3.84 -7.00
N GLU A 111 8.45 -3.54 -7.52
CA GLU A 111 8.79 -3.81 -8.91
C GLU A 111 8.81 -5.33 -9.19
N PRO A 112 8.50 -5.79 -10.44
CA PRO A 112 8.41 -7.22 -10.76
C PRO A 112 9.66 -8.03 -10.38
N ASP A 113 10.84 -7.48 -10.69
CA ASP A 113 12.12 -8.13 -10.40
C ASP A 113 12.39 -8.22 -8.89
N ALA A 114 12.02 -7.17 -8.13
CA ALA A 114 12.13 -7.16 -6.67
C ALA A 114 11.18 -8.19 -6.04
N ALA A 115 9.94 -8.28 -6.54
CA ALA A 115 8.99 -9.30 -6.10
C ALA A 115 9.48 -10.71 -6.36
N THR A 116 10.09 -10.94 -7.53
CA THR A 116 10.68 -12.23 -7.90
C THR A 116 11.86 -12.60 -6.98
N ARG A 117 12.80 -11.67 -6.75
CA ARG A 117 13.91 -11.90 -5.82
C ARG A 117 13.43 -12.18 -4.40
N PHE A 118 12.39 -11.50 -3.96
CA PHE A 118 11.82 -11.73 -2.64
C PHE A 118 11.18 -13.11 -2.54
N ARG A 119 10.36 -13.50 -3.54
CA ARG A 119 9.80 -14.86 -3.62
C ARG A 119 10.89 -15.92 -3.60
N ASP A 120 11.97 -15.72 -4.36
CA ASP A 120 13.07 -16.70 -4.48
C ASP A 120 13.93 -16.80 -3.21
N ALA A 121 13.94 -15.75 -2.38
CA ALA A 121 14.58 -15.76 -1.07
C ALA A 121 13.79 -16.55 -0.01
N LEU A 122 12.48 -16.66 -0.18
CA LEU A 122 11.59 -17.37 0.76
C LEU A 122 11.54 -18.86 0.45
N PRO A 123 11.88 -19.77 1.39
CA PRO A 123 11.85 -21.22 1.15
C PRO A 123 10.48 -21.77 0.73
N GLN A 124 9.41 -21.16 1.23
CA GLN A 124 8.01 -21.50 0.91
C GLN A 124 7.27 -20.27 0.35
N GLY A 125 7.96 -19.47 -0.48
CA GLY A 125 7.44 -18.26 -1.09
C GLY A 125 6.54 -18.53 -2.30
N GLN A 126 5.38 -17.88 -2.33
CA GLN A 126 4.50 -17.83 -3.50
C GLN A 126 4.32 -16.37 -3.92
N LEU A 127 4.32 -16.10 -5.21
CA LEU A 127 4.08 -14.78 -5.79
C LEU A 127 2.89 -14.86 -6.72
N ILE A 128 1.89 -14.02 -6.48
CA ILE A 128 0.72 -13.86 -7.36
C ILE A 128 0.62 -12.40 -7.76
N GLU A 129 0.55 -12.15 -9.06
CA GLU A 129 0.25 -10.85 -9.62
C GLU A 129 -1.27 -10.70 -9.79
N VAL A 130 -1.83 -9.66 -9.16
CA VAL A 130 -3.27 -9.35 -9.23
C VAL A 130 -3.49 -8.33 -10.35
N PRO A 131 -4.30 -8.67 -11.36
CA PRO A 131 -4.51 -7.81 -12.51
C PRO A 131 -5.33 -6.56 -12.18
N ASN A 132 -5.24 -5.55 -13.06
CA ASN A 132 -6.04 -4.32 -13.00
C ASN A 132 -5.97 -3.58 -11.65
N CYS A 133 -4.82 -3.58 -11.01
CA CYS A 133 -4.58 -2.79 -9.80
C CYS A 133 -3.11 -2.41 -9.65
N GLY A 134 -2.85 -1.38 -8.88
CA GLY A 134 -1.53 -0.94 -8.45
C GLY A 134 -1.26 -1.34 -7.00
N HIS A 135 -0.62 -0.43 -6.25
CA HIS A 135 -0.17 -0.69 -4.87
C HIS A 135 -1.28 -1.07 -3.89
N ASN A 136 -2.46 -0.49 -4.00
CA ASN A 136 -3.58 -0.74 -3.07
C ASN A 136 -4.42 -1.95 -3.51
N VAL A 137 -3.79 -3.10 -3.71
CA VAL A 137 -4.37 -4.31 -4.31
C VAL A 137 -5.78 -4.63 -3.78
N HIS A 138 -5.92 -4.75 -2.46
CA HIS A 138 -7.18 -5.15 -1.82
C HIS A 138 -8.34 -4.15 -2.01
N SER A 139 -8.05 -2.87 -2.23
CA SER A 139 -9.07 -1.83 -2.44
C SER A 139 -9.31 -1.51 -3.92
N GLN A 140 -8.37 -1.81 -4.79
CA GLN A 140 -8.46 -1.57 -6.23
C GLN A 140 -9.06 -2.76 -6.97
N ASN A 141 -8.70 -3.98 -6.56
CA ASN A 141 -9.29 -5.23 -7.07
C ASN A 141 -9.55 -6.22 -5.94
N THR A 142 -10.63 -6.00 -5.19
CA THR A 142 -10.99 -6.84 -4.04
C THR A 142 -11.23 -8.30 -4.44
N LEU A 143 -11.86 -8.56 -5.58
CA LEU A 143 -12.13 -9.93 -6.04
C LEU A 143 -10.82 -10.64 -6.38
N GLY A 144 -9.95 -10.05 -7.17
CA GLY A 144 -8.65 -10.63 -7.49
C GLY A 144 -7.76 -10.84 -6.26
N PHE A 145 -7.87 -9.95 -5.27
CA PHE A 145 -7.22 -10.14 -3.98
C PHE A 145 -7.75 -11.39 -3.25
N LEU A 146 -9.07 -11.56 -3.17
CA LEU A 146 -9.70 -12.71 -2.51
C LEU A 146 -9.42 -14.01 -3.26
N ASP A 147 -9.47 -14.00 -4.59
CA ASP A 147 -9.17 -15.16 -5.44
C ASP A 147 -7.74 -15.69 -5.22
N ALA A 148 -6.81 -14.81 -4.84
CA ALA A 148 -5.44 -15.20 -4.51
C ALA A 148 -5.26 -15.62 -3.05
N VAL A 149 -5.90 -14.92 -2.10
CA VAL A 149 -5.67 -15.14 -0.66
C VAL A 149 -6.43 -16.35 -0.13
N VAL A 150 -7.69 -16.54 -0.54
CA VAL A 150 -8.53 -17.60 0.02
C VAL A 150 -7.95 -19.00 -0.25
N PRO A 151 -7.56 -19.36 -1.48
CA PRO A 151 -6.97 -20.68 -1.72
C PRO A 151 -5.65 -20.90 -0.96
N PHE A 152 -4.83 -19.84 -0.82
CA PHE A 152 -3.60 -19.92 -0.04
C PHE A 152 -3.88 -20.26 1.43
N LEU A 153 -4.84 -19.57 2.05
CA LEU A 153 -5.19 -19.82 3.46
C LEU A 153 -5.84 -21.20 3.66
N GLU A 154 -6.68 -21.65 2.73
CA GLU A 154 -7.28 -22.98 2.77
C GLU A 154 -6.23 -24.10 2.63
N GLY A 155 -5.17 -23.85 1.88
CA GLY A 155 -4.05 -24.79 1.70
C GLY A 155 -3.10 -24.92 2.90
N LEU A 156 -3.28 -24.10 3.96
CA LEU A 156 -2.48 -24.15 5.19
C LEU A 156 -3.07 -25.09 6.26
N ASN A 157 -4.27 -25.65 6.05
CA ASN A 157 -4.97 -26.52 6.97
C ASN A 157 -4.63 -28.01 6.78
#